data_bd061ecc5e9b50835592b9329c47987c
#
_entry.id   bd061ecc5e9b50835592b9329c47987c
#
_cell.length_a   1.000
_cell.length_b   1.000
_cell.length_c   1.000
_cell.angle_alpha   90.00
_cell.angle_beta   90.00
_cell.angle_gamma   90.00
#
_symmetry.space_group_name_H-M   'P 1'
#
loop_
_entity.id
_entity.type
_entity.pdbx_description
1 polymer ?
#
loop_
_entity_poly.entity_id
_entity_poly.type
_entity_poly.pdbx_seq_one_letter_code
_entity_poly.pdbx_strand_id
1 'polypeptide(L)'
;MLKIETGRIIKSLSGFYDVRTENKVITCRARGHMRRGGMSPLVGDIVDISVEKGKGMVERIHPRKNSFVRPAVANLELLVIFAANVNPVTEPFLIDRVCAIAGDQEVPVCICVNKCDMDPGTDLAAIYRQAGYTVIQTSAETGMGIDELRNALRGKFCAFTGNSGVGKSSILNALSPELKLPVGEVSEKLGRGRHTTRHVELYDVDDALIADTPGFSSFDTDQMEVILKENLQYAFPEFGRYLGQCQFRDCSHRKEPGCAVTTALAAGEIGKTRYDSYLKLYEKAMQINEWELK
;
A
#
# COMPACT_ATOMS: atom_id res chain seq x y z
N MET A 1 23.39 9.64 31.98
CA MET A 1 23.27 9.71 30.51
C MET A 1 21.91 9.20 30.11
N LEU A 2 21.15 9.94 29.31
CA LEU A 2 19.90 9.46 28.72
C LEU A 2 20.27 8.29 27.80
N LYS A 3 19.63 7.14 28.01
CA LYS A 3 19.82 5.99 27.12
C LYS A 3 18.99 6.23 25.87
N ILE A 4 19.65 6.28 24.71
CA ILE A 4 18.98 6.34 23.40
C ILE A 4 18.80 4.92 22.89
N GLU A 5 17.58 4.59 22.51
CA GLU A 5 17.21 3.31 21.88
C GLU A 5 16.58 3.61 20.52
N THR A 6 16.84 2.79 19.52
CA THR A 6 16.20 2.89 18.21
C THR A 6 15.09 1.86 18.10
N GLY A 7 13.96 2.23 17.49
CA GLY A 7 12.83 1.31 17.30
C GLY A 7 11.88 1.76 16.20
N ARG A 8 10.89 0.91 15.92
CA ARG A 8 9.83 1.19 14.95
C ARG A 8 8.56 1.63 15.67
N ILE A 9 7.92 2.70 15.21
CA ILE A 9 6.58 3.08 15.68
C ILE A 9 5.58 2.03 15.19
N ILE A 10 4.91 1.36 16.12
CA ILE A 10 3.90 0.34 15.85
C ILE A 10 2.47 0.80 16.12
N LYS A 11 2.28 1.92 16.80
CA LYS A 11 0.97 2.49 17.09
C LYS A 11 1.07 3.99 17.27
N SER A 12 0.06 4.71 16.81
CA SER A 12 -0.08 6.16 17.00
C SER A 12 -1.49 6.47 17.49
N LEU A 13 -1.61 7.07 18.66
CA LEU A 13 -2.91 7.41 19.28
C LEU A 13 -2.82 8.72 20.05
N SER A 14 -3.59 9.73 19.64
CA SER A 14 -3.72 11.00 20.37
C SER A 14 -2.38 11.65 20.78
N GLY A 15 -1.35 11.51 19.93
CA GLY A 15 -0.01 12.08 20.14
C GLY A 15 0.88 11.24 21.05
N PHE A 16 0.48 10.01 21.34
CA PHE A 16 1.31 8.97 21.91
C PHE A 16 1.71 7.97 20.80
N TYR A 17 2.91 7.43 20.91
CA TYR A 17 3.52 6.52 19.95
C TYR A 17 4.07 5.31 20.70
N ASP A 18 3.58 4.12 20.37
CA ASP A 18 4.18 2.90 20.90
C ASP A 18 5.34 2.53 19.98
N VAL A 19 6.54 2.50 20.53
CA VAL A 19 7.77 2.20 19.80
C VAL A 19 8.27 0.83 20.19
N ARG A 20 8.36 -0.09 19.25
CA ARG A 20 8.95 -1.42 19.41
C ARG A 20 10.45 -1.30 19.21
N THR A 21 11.19 -1.49 20.28
CA THR A 21 12.65 -1.67 20.28
C THR A 21 12.98 -3.16 20.22
N GLU A 22 14.25 -3.52 20.21
CA GLU A 22 14.69 -4.92 20.20
C GLU A 22 14.09 -5.76 21.35
N ASN A 23 13.93 -5.16 22.54
CA ASN A 23 13.58 -5.92 23.75
C ASN A 23 12.19 -5.61 24.32
N LYS A 24 11.54 -4.53 23.92
CA LYS A 24 10.30 -4.06 24.55
C LYS A 24 9.55 -3.04 23.68
N VAL A 25 8.29 -2.81 24.05
CA VAL A 25 7.49 -1.70 23.51
C VAL A 25 7.46 -0.58 24.55
N ILE A 26 7.71 0.65 24.11
CA ILE A 26 7.76 1.84 24.95
C ILE A 26 6.80 2.88 24.40
N THR A 27 5.88 3.34 25.25
CA THR A 27 5.00 4.45 24.89
C THR A 27 5.74 5.77 25.01
N CYS A 28 5.81 6.49 23.90
CA CYS A 28 6.56 7.74 23.73
C CYS A 28 5.63 8.91 23.41
N ARG A 29 6.12 10.13 23.66
CA ARG A 29 5.57 11.37 23.09
C ARG A 29 6.55 11.97 22.11
N ALA A 30 6.07 12.69 21.09
CA ALA A 30 6.93 13.46 20.21
C ALA A 30 7.24 14.83 20.82
N ARG A 31 8.48 15.32 20.61
CA ARG A 31 8.87 16.69 21.00
C ARG A 31 8.06 17.73 20.23
N GLY A 32 7.78 18.87 20.87
CA GLY A 32 6.93 19.92 20.32
C GLY A 32 7.46 20.52 18.98
N HIS A 33 8.77 20.51 18.76
CA HIS A 33 9.36 21.01 17.50
C HIS A 33 9.07 20.09 16.30
N MET A 34 8.93 18.77 16.50
CA MET A 34 8.57 17.84 15.41
C MET A 34 7.17 18.14 14.87
N ARG A 35 6.25 18.55 15.75
CA ARG A 35 4.89 18.95 15.34
C ARG A 35 4.88 20.29 14.60
N ARG A 36 5.83 21.20 14.90
CA ARG A 36 5.93 22.53 14.26
C ARG A 36 6.76 22.49 12.98
N GLY A 37 7.66 21.50 12.85
CA GLY A 37 8.57 21.36 11.70
C GLY A 37 7.99 20.61 10.50
N GLY A 38 6.67 20.30 10.49
CA GLY A 38 6.00 19.68 9.35
C GLY A 38 6.14 18.15 9.23
N MET A 39 6.98 17.51 10.05
CA MET A 39 7.19 16.06 10.00
C MET A 39 6.64 15.38 11.25
N SER A 40 5.35 15.04 11.24
CA SER A 40 4.74 14.25 12.32
C SER A 40 5.18 12.78 12.21
N PRO A 41 5.43 12.10 13.38
CA PRO A 41 5.72 10.68 13.37
C PRO A 41 4.54 9.86 12.84
N LEU A 42 4.83 8.83 12.06
CA LEU A 42 3.88 7.90 11.47
C LEU A 42 4.12 6.48 11.98
N VAL A 43 3.09 5.65 11.90
CA VAL A 43 3.27 4.19 12.07
C VAL A 43 4.24 3.69 11.00
N GLY A 44 5.20 2.85 11.39
CA GLY A 44 6.27 2.37 10.52
C GLY A 44 7.56 3.19 10.56
N ASP A 45 7.53 4.43 11.08
CA ASP A 45 8.77 5.21 11.24
C ASP A 45 9.80 4.51 12.11
N ILE A 46 11.06 4.58 11.69
CA ILE A 46 12.20 4.24 12.54
C ILE A 46 12.60 5.50 13.29
N VAL A 47 12.66 5.39 14.62
CA VAL A 47 12.89 6.54 15.50
C VAL A 47 13.94 6.24 16.56
N ASP A 48 14.68 7.28 16.93
CA ASP A 48 15.49 7.27 18.16
C ASP A 48 14.64 7.81 19.30
N ILE A 49 14.60 7.09 20.40
CA ILE A 49 13.87 7.47 21.61
C ILE A 49 14.80 7.59 22.80
N SER A 50 14.50 8.54 23.68
CA SER A 50 15.08 8.59 25.04
C SER A 50 14.05 8.06 26.04
N VAL A 51 14.56 7.39 27.08
CA VAL A 51 13.72 6.84 28.15
C VAL A 51 14.17 7.40 29.49
N GLU A 52 13.24 8.08 30.18
CA GLU A 52 13.47 8.59 31.52
C GLU A 52 12.29 8.20 32.45
N LYS A 53 12.60 7.53 33.57
CA LYS A 53 11.60 7.10 34.55
C LYS A 53 10.40 6.36 33.96
N GLY A 54 10.66 5.51 32.95
CA GLY A 54 9.64 4.72 32.23
C GLY A 54 8.81 5.48 31.20
N LYS A 55 9.09 6.75 30.96
CA LYS A 55 8.44 7.56 29.91
C LYS A 55 9.38 7.73 28.73
N GLY A 56 8.88 7.43 27.53
CA GLY A 56 9.61 7.57 26.27
C GLY A 56 9.39 8.94 25.63
N MET A 57 10.41 9.44 24.95
CA MET A 57 10.35 10.63 24.11
C MET A 57 10.98 10.32 22.75
N VAL A 58 10.27 10.62 21.67
CA VAL A 58 10.82 10.55 20.31
C VAL A 58 11.77 11.74 20.12
N GLU A 59 13.03 11.43 19.90
CA GLU A 59 14.11 12.42 19.73
C GLU A 59 14.36 12.75 18.28
N ARG A 60 14.30 11.72 17.39
CA ARG A 60 14.57 11.85 15.97
C ARG A 60 13.78 10.82 15.16
N ILE A 61 13.31 11.22 13.99
CA ILE A 61 12.76 10.33 12.96
C ILE A 61 13.87 10.12 11.92
N HIS A 62 14.16 8.86 11.60
CA HIS A 62 15.10 8.52 10.53
C HIS A 62 14.49 8.85 9.16
N PRO A 63 15.32 9.04 8.12
CA PRO A 63 14.82 9.23 6.75
C PRO A 63 13.87 8.11 6.35
N ARG A 64 12.71 8.48 5.82
CA ARG A 64 11.73 7.53 5.30
C ARG A 64 12.16 7.03 3.93
N LYS A 65 11.98 5.74 3.66
CA LYS A 65 12.09 5.17 2.31
C LYS A 65 10.88 5.55 1.45
N ASN A 66 9.71 5.53 2.08
CA ASN A 66 8.42 5.91 1.50
C ASN A 66 7.48 6.34 2.62
N SER A 67 6.40 7.05 2.25
CA SER A 67 5.33 7.38 3.20
C SER A 67 4.03 7.60 2.46
N PHE A 68 2.93 7.29 3.13
CA PHE A 68 1.58 7.48 2.63
C PHE A 68 0.81 8.41 3.57
N VAL A 69 0.02 9.31 2.99
CA VAL A 69 -0.82 10.24 3.77
C VAL A 69 -2.07 9.52 4.27
N ARG A 70 -2.61 8.62 3.47
CA ARG A 70 -3.78 7.80 3.79
C ARG A 70 -3.64 6.40 3.25
N PRO A 71 -3.46 5.43 4.15
CA PRO A 71 -3.27 5.58 5.59
C PRO A 71 -1.95 6.23 5.94
N ALA A 72 -1.89 6.86 7.12
CA ALA A 72 -0.68 7.52 7.62
C ALA A 72 0.36 6.49 8.07
N VAL A 73 1.10 5.92 7.12
CA VAL A 73 2.15 4.91 7.35
C VAL A 73 3.42 5.28 6.60
N ALA A 74 4.57 4.82 7.10
CA ALA A 74 5.87 5.04 6.47
C ALA A 74 6.69 3.74 6.44
N ASN A 75 7.66 3.68 5.54
CA ASN A 75 8.62 2.57 5.43
C ASN A 75 7.97 1.20 5.17
N LEU A 76 6.91 1.17 4.34
CA LEU A 76 6.36 -0.09 3.85
C LEU A 76 7.38 -0.82 2.98
N GLU A 77 7.45 -2.14 3.16
CA GLU A 77 8.33 -3.03 2.42
C GLU A 77 7.56 -3.90 1.41
N LEU A 78 6.23 -3.98 1.57
CA LEU A 78 5.33 -4.65 0.63
C LEU A 78 3.90 -4.11 0.80
N LEU A 79 3.25 -3.78 -0.31
CA LEU A 79 1.81 -3.54 -0.34
C LEU A 79 1.10 -4.75 -0.96
N VAL A 80 0.18 -5.37 -0.22
CA VAL A 80 -0.64 -6.46 -0.71
C VAL A 80 -2.01 -5.93 -1.10
N ILE A 81 -2.33 -6.04 -2.39
CA ILE A 81 -3.62 -5.62 -2.95
C ILE A 81 -4.51 -6.84 -3.11
N PHE A 82 -5.57 -6.90 -2.32
CA PHE A 82 -6.58 -7.96 -2.42
C PHE A 82 -7.61 -7.63 -3.49
N ALA A 83 -7.81 -8.57 -4.40
CA ALA A 83 -8.78 -8.53 -5.46
C ALA A 83 -9.59 -9.83 -5.47
N ALA A 84 -10.76 -9.81 -6.06
CA ALA A 84 -11.55 -11.01 -6.33
C ALA A 84 -12.33 -10.84 -7.63
N ASN A 85 -12.59 -11.95 -8.32
CA ASN A 85 -13.39 -11.98 -9.54
C ASN A 85 -14.86 -12.25 -9.26
N VAL A 86 -15.21 -12.44 -7.96
CA VAL A 86 -16.55 -12.77 -7.50
C VAL A 86 -16.82 -12.16 -6.11
N ASN A 87 -17.98 -11.58 -5.93
CA ASN A 87 -18.59 -11.10 -4.68
C ASN A 87 -17.64 -10.44 -3.64
N PRO A 88 -17.14 -9.22 -3.89
CA PRO A 88 -17.39 -8.36 -5.02
C PRO A 88 -16.39 -8.60 -6.17
N VAL A 89 -16.79 -8.31 -7.40
CA VAL A 89 -15.85 -8.21 -8.51
C VAL A 89 -15.00 -6.96 -8.35
N THR A 90 -13.68 -7.11 -8.44
CA THR A 90 -12.74 -5.98 -8.36
C THR A 90 -12.42 -5.48 -9.77
N GLU A 91 -12.75 -4.22 -10.03
CA GLU A 91 -12.41 -3.59 -11.31
C GLU A 91 -10.89 -3.37 -11.42
N PRO A 92 -10.26 -3.77 -12.55
CA PRO A 92 -8.82 -3.61 -12.76
C PRO A 92 -8.33 -2.17 -12.56
N PHE A 93 -9.10 -1.17 -12.95
CA PHE A 93 -8.72 0.24 -12.78
C PHE A 93 -8.46 0.61 -11.31
N LEU A 94 -9.19 0.02 -10.35
CA LEU A 94 -8.98 0.29 -8.93
C LEU A 94 -7.65 -0.30 -8.46
N ILE A 95 -7.31 -1.51 -8.91
CA ILE A 95 -6.01 -2.15 -8.63
C ILE A 95 -4.89 -1.33 -9.26
N ASP A 96 -5.05 -0.94 -10.53
CA ASP A 96 -4.06 -0.18 -11.30
C ASP A 96 -3.71 1.15 -10.65
N ARG A 97 -4.72 1.84 -10.13
CA ARG A 97 -4.54 3.10 -9.41
C ARG A 97 -3.72 2.94 -8.14
N VAL A 98 -3.98 1.90 -7.35
CA VAL A 98 -3.20 1.60 -6.14
C VAL A 98 -1.79 1.16 -6.51
N CYS A 99 -1.63 0.35 -7.57
CA CYS A 99 -0.32 -0.01 -8.11
C CYS A 99 0.50 1.22 -8.51
N ALA A 100 -0.14 2.20 -9.17
CA ALA A 100 0.53 3.43 -9.59
C ALA A 100 0.99 4.26 -8.38
N ILE A 101 0.15 4.40 -7.34
CA ILE A 101 0.52 5.09 -6.11
C ILE A 101 1.69 4.39 -5.41
N ALA A 102 1.66 3.06 -5.33
CA ALA A 102 2.76 2.29 -4.75
C ALA A 102 4.04 2.42 -5.58
N GLY A 103 3.92 2.44 -6.92
CA GLY A 103 5.04 2.63 -7.83
C GLY A 103 5.70 3.99 -7.69
N ASP A 104 4.93 5.06 -7.55
CA ASP A 104 5.44 6.43 -7.30
C ASP A 104 6.18 6.53 -5.96
N GLN A 105 5.77 5.74 -4.97
CA GLN A 105 6.42 5.64 -3.66
C GLN A 105 7.50 4.53 -3.60
N GLU A 106 7.84 3.90 -4.72
CA GLU A 106 8.82 2.81 -4.81
C GLU A 106 8.53 1.62 -3.87
N VAL A 107 7.24 1.35 -3.60
CA VAL A 107 6.82 0.23 -2.75
C VAL A 107 6.51 -0.99 -3.61
N PRO A 108 7.16 -2.14 -3.37
CA PRO A 108 6.82 -3.39 -4.04
C PRO A 108 5.36 -3.78 -3.81
N VAL A 109 4.71 -4.31 -4.83
CA VAL A 109 3.30 -4.73 -4.80
C VAL A 109 3.21 -6.24 -5.01
N CYS A 110 2.36 -6.88 -4.19
CA CYS A 110 1.86 -8.24 -4.41
C CYS A 110 0.33 -8.17 -4.61
N ILE A 111 -0.17 -8.74 -5.69
CA ILE A 111 -1.61 -8.82 -5.95
C ILE A 111 -2.10 -10.18 -5.50
N CYS A 112 -3.02 -10.18 -4.55
CA CYS A 112 -3.63 -11.38 -4.00
C CYS A 112 -5.04 -11.53 -4.57
N VAL A 113 -5.22 -12.44 -5.52
CA VAL A 113 -6.53 -12.77 -6.10
C VAL A 113 -7.17 -13.81 -5.19
N ASN A 114 -8.16 -13.40 -4.41
CA ASN A 114 -8.83 -14.26 -3.41
C ASN A 114 -10.15 -14.82 -3.93
N LYS A 115 -10.71 -15.78 -3.17
CA LYS A 115 -11.95 -16.52 -3.48
C LYS A 115 -11.81 -17.43 -4.72
N CYS A 116 -10.61 -17.96 -4.92
CA CYS A 116 -10.34 -18.84 -6.06
C CYS A 116 -11.03 -20.22 -5.96
N ASP A 117 -11.64 -20.54 -4.83
CA ASP A 117 -12.60 -21.64 -4.66
C ASP A 117 -13.91 -21.41 -5.43
N MET A 118 -14.31 -20.15 -5.62
CA MET A 118 -15.53 -19.77 -6.33
C MET A 118 -15.25 -19.39 -7.79
N ASP A 119 -14.16 -18.71 -8.07
CA ASP A 119 -13.69 -18.32 -9.41
C ASP A 119 -12.16 -18.24 -9.40
N PRO A 120 -11.46 -18.99 -10.26
CA PRO A 120 -9.99 -19.01 -10.29
C PRO A 120 -9.32 -17.65 -10.49
N GLY A 121 -10.03 -16.67 -11.05
CA GLY A 121 -9.48 -15.33 -11.31
C GLY A 121 -8.32 -15.33 -12.31
N THR A 122 -8.27 -16.30 -13.22
CA THR A 122 -7.13 -16.55 -14.12
C THR A 122 -6.86 -15.33 -15.00
N ASP A 123 -7.91 -14.73 -15.57
CA ASP A 123 -7.77 -13.58 -16.47
C ASP A 123 -7.24 -12.35 -15.72
N LEU A 124 -7.77 -12.10 -14.52
CA LEU A 124 -7.29 -11.02 -13.66
C LEU A 124 -5.83 -11.23 -13.29
N ALA A 125 -5.47 -12.44 -12.89
CA ALA A 125 -4.09 -12.80 -12.55
C ALA A 125 -3.14 -12.64 -13.75
N ALA A 126 -3.58 -12.99 -14.97
CA ALA A 126 -2.79 -12.88 -16.18
C ALA A 126 -2.43 -11.43 -16.52
N ILE A 127 -3.37 -10.49 -16.36
CA ILE A 127 -3.15 -9.04 -16.57
C ILE A 127 -1.95 -8.56 -15.75
N TYR A 128 -1.90 -8.89 -14.47
CA TYR A 128 -0.88 -8.37 -13.57
C TYR A 128 0.44 -9.14 -13.65
N ARG A 129 0.41 -10.44 -13.95
CA ARG A 129 1.64 -11.19 -14.25
C ARG A 129 2.32 -10.67 -15.51
N GLN A 130 1.54 -10.34 -16.55
CA GLN A 130 2.08 -9.72 -17.78
C GLN A 130 2.72 -8.36 -17.48
N ALA A 131 2.15 -7.58 -16.56
CA ALA A 131 2.69 -6.29 -16.13
C ALA A 131 3.92 -6.42 -15.20
N GLY A 132 4.33 -7.64 -14.82
CA GLY A 132 5.52 -7.90 -14.00
C GLY A 132 5.28 -7.91 -12.49
N TYR A 133 4.03 -7.90 -12.03
CA TYR A 133 3.71 -8.01 -10.60
C TYR A 133 3.76 -9.45 -10.11
N THR A 134 4.12 -9.61 -8.84
CA THR A 134 3.86 -10.88 -8.12
C THR A 134 2.36 -11.03 -7.92
N VAL A 135 1.80 -12.17 -8.36
CA VAL A 135 0.37 -12.47 -8.24
C VAL A 135 0.17 -13.81 -7.59
N ILE A 136 -0.48 -13.82 -6.44
CA ILE A 136 -0.82 -15.02 -5.67
C ILE A 136 -2.33 -15.24 -5.73
N GLN A 137 -2.75 -16.42 -6.14
CA GLN A 137 -4.16 -16.84 -6.14
C GLN A 137 -4.44 -17.56 -4.84
N THR A 138 -5.45 -17.10 -4.10
CA THR A 138 -5.75 -17.59 -2.75
C THR A 138 -7.21 -17.97 -2.58
N SER A 139 -7.46 -18.86 -1.63
CA SER A 139 -8.77 -19.08 -1.03
C SER A 139 -8.61 -19.22 0.48
N ALA A 140 -9.19 -18.29 1.23
CA ALA A 140 -9.23 -18.40 2.69
C ALA A 140 -10.05 -19.62 3.16
N GLU A 141 -11.01 -20.06 2.36
CA GLU A 141 -11.89 -21.20 2.67
C GLU A 141 -11.15 -22.54 2.56
N THR A 142 -10.36 -22.72 1.49
CA THR A 142 -9.67 -23.98 1.22
C THR A 142 -8.21 -24.00 1.68
N GLY A 143 -7.66 -22.84 2.06
CA GLY A 143 -6.25 -22.68 2.39
C GLY A 143 -5.32 -22.56 1.17
N MET A 144 -5.86 -22.58 -0.05
CA MET A 144 -5.06 -22.45 -1.27
C MET A 144 -4.27 -21.14 -1.27
N GLY A 145 -2.97 -21.20 -1.61
CA GLY A 145 -2.09 -20.03 -1.75
C GLY A 145 -1.72 -19.32 -0.43
N ILE A 146 -2.22 -19.76 0.73
CA ILE A 146 -1.94 -19.15 2.04
C ILE A 146 -0.45 -19.24 2.39
N ASP A 147 0.19 -20.39 2.17
CA ASP A 147 1.62 -20.57 2.45
C ASP A 147 2.50 -19.74 1.49
N GLU A 148 2.10 -19.61 0.24
CA GLU A 148 2.79 -18.73 -0.73
C GLU A 148 2.72 -17.29 -0.28
N LEU A 149 1.52 -16.82 0.14
CA LEU A 149 1.34 -15.47 0.68
C LEU A 149 2.16 -15.28 1.96
N ARG A 150 2.14 -16.24 2.89
CA ARG A 150 2.95 -16.22 4.11
C ARG A 150 4.45 -16.03 3.81
N ASN A 151 4.97 -16.77 2.82
CA ASN A 151 6.36 -16.66 2.40
C ASN A 151 6.67 -15.27 1.78
N ALA A 152 5.74 -14.70 1.02
CA ALA A 152 5.90 -13.37 0.45
C ALA A 152 5.94 -12.25 1.52
N LEU A 153 5.26 -12.45 2.65
CA LEU A 153 5.18 -11.49 3.77
C LEU A 153 6.38 -11.58 4.72
N ARG A 154 7.05 -12.74 4.79
CA ARG A 154 8.05 -13.06 5.82
C ARG A 154 9.10 -11.96 6.00
N GLY A 155 9.28 -11.53 7.25
CA GLY A 155 10.28 -10.53 7.66
C GLY A 155 10.00 -9.09 7.21
N LYS A 156 8.80 -8.82 6.65
CA LYS A 156 8.48 -7.51 6.07
C LYS A 156 7.45 -6.75 6.90
N PHE A 157 7.54 -5.42 6.81
CA PHE A 157 6.45 -4.54 7.20
C PHE A 157 5.55 -4.31 5.99
N CYS A 158 4.34 -4.86 6.04
CA CYS A 158 3.38 -4.91 4.95
C CYS A 158 2.14 -4.07 5.26
N ALA A 159 1.45 -3.60 4.21
CA ALA A 159 0.08 -3.09 4.34
C ALA A 159 -0.87 -3.91 3.45
N PHE A 160 -2.10 -4.10 3.93
CA PHE A 160 -3.17 -4.78 3.21
C PHE A 160 -4.20 -3.77 2.72
N THR A 161 -4.55 -3.86 1.45
CA THR A 161 -5.55 -3.02 0.79
C THR A 161 -6.49 -3.85 -0.07
N GLY A 162 -7.63 -3.31 -0.42
CA GLY A 162 -8.63 -3.97 -1.27
C GLY A 162 -10.06 -3.63 -0.83
N ASN A 163 -11.04 -3.88 -1.68
CA ASN A 163 -12.44 -3.57 -1.42
C ASN A 163 -12.97 -4.28 -0.16
N SER A 164 -14.03 -3.69 0.44
CA SER A 164 -14.79 -4.40 1.46
C SER A 164 -15.36 -5.70 0.89
N GLY A 165 -15.37 -6.76 1.69
CA GLY A 165 -15.88 -8.07 1.28
C GLY A 165 -14.96 -8.90 0.38
N VAL A 166 -13.77 -8.41 -0.02
CA VAL A 166 -12.81 -9.19 -0.83
C VAL A 166 -12.13 -10.32 -0.04
N GLY A 167 -12.28 -10.32 1.29
CA GLY A 167 -11.80 -11.40 2.18
C GLY A 167 -10.50 -11.11 2.92
N LYS A 168 -10.11 -9.84 3.11
CA LYS A 168 -8.90 -9.48 3.88
C LYS A 168 -8.86 -10.10 5.28
N SER A 169 -9.93 -9.92 6.07
CA SER A 169 -10.00 -10.49 7.43
C SER A 169 -10.00 -12.01 7.41
N SER A 170 -10.61 -12.65 6.41
CA SER A 170 -10.58 -14.11 6.25
C SER A 170 -9.17 -14.60 5.96
N ILE A 171 -8.42 -13.91 5.10
CA ILE A 171 -7.01 -14.23 4.81
C ILE A 171 -6.14 -13.97 6.05
N LEU A 172 -6.33 -12.89 6.80
CA LEU A 172 -5.61 -12.64 8.05
C LEU A 172 -5.86 -13.76 9.07
N ASN A 173 -7.12 -14.21 9.22
CA ASN A 173 -7.43 -15.36 10.08
C ASN A 173 -6.84 -16.67 9.56
N ALA A 174 -6.72 -16.87 8.25
CA ALA A 174 -6.07 -18.04 7.67
C ALA A 174 -4.55 -18.03 7.86
N LEU A 175 -3.93 -16.83 7.81
CA LEU A 175 -2.51 -16.64 8.11
C LEU A 175 -2.21 -16.81 9.60
N SER A 176 -3.08 -16.29 10.48
CA SER A 176 -2.94 -16.35 11.94
C SER A 176 -4.31 -16.58 12.59
N PRO A 177 -4.69 -17.84 12.86
CA PRO A 177 -5.99 -18.18 13.46
C PRO A 177 -6.24 -17.57 14.85
N GLU A 178 -5.17 -17.14 15.51
CA GLU A 178 -5.22 -16.53 16.84
C GLU A 178 -5.85 -15.13 16.82
N LEU A 179 -5.83 -14.43 15.66
CA LEU A 179 -6.36 -13.09 15.52
C LEU A 179 -7.87 -13.02 15.71
N LYS A 180 -8.60 -14.06 15.29
CA LYS A 180 -10.08 -14.17 15.43
C LYS A 180 -10.83 -12.92 14.97
N LEU A 181 -10.37 -12.32 13.87
CA LEU A 181 -10.98 -11.12 13.30
C LEU A 181 -12.41 -11.41 12.87
N PRO A 182 -13.36 -10.47 13.08
CA PRO A 182 -14.72 -10.65 12.60
C PRO A 182 -14.75 -10.71 11.08
N VAL A 183 -15.41 -11.73 10.53
CA VAL A 183 -15.59 -11.96 9.09
C VAL A 183 -17.04 -11.63 8.72
N GLY A 184 -17.26 -10.83 7.67
CA GLY A 184 -18.58 -10.44 7.18
C GLY A 184 -18.83 -8.93 7.14
N GLU A 185 -20.08 -8.49 6.90
CA GLU A 185 -20.49 -7.09 6.71
C GLU A 185 -20.21 -6.14 7.90
N VAL A 186 -19.64 -6.64 8.99
CA VAL A 186 -19.43 -5.91 10.26
C VAL A 186 -18.31 -4.88 10.18
N SER A 187 -17.42 -4.97 9.20
CA SER A 187 -16.33 -3.99 9.04
C SER A 187 -16.82 -2.59 8.67
N GLU A 188 -18.04 -2.46 8.10
CA GLU A 188 -18.66 -1.16 7.81
C GLU A 188 -19.30 -0.50 9.04
N LYS A 189 -19.75 -1.27 10.04
CA LYS A 189 -20.47 -0.72 11.20
C LYS A 189 -19.56 -0.11 12.27
N LEU A 190 -18.31 -0.54 12.36
CA LEU A 190 -17.33 0.05 13.27
C LEU A 190 -16.75 1.39 12.78
N GLY A 191 -16.93 1.74 11.49
CA GLY A 191 -16.40 2.96 10.86
C GLY A 191 -17.36 4.15 10.77
N ARG A 192 -18.66 4.03 11.13
CA ARG A 192 -19.66 5.11 10.97
C ARG A 192 -19.95 5.90 12.26
N GLY A 193 -18.91 6.21 13.05
CA GLY A 193 -18.99 7.26 14.07
C GLY A 193 -18.39 8.56 13.50
N ARG A 194 -19.15 9.67 13.50
CA ARG A 194 -18.63 11.02 13.23
C ARG A 194 -17.34 11.23 14.06
N HIS A 195 -16.21 11.56 13.42
CA HIS A 195 -14.93 11.94 14.04
C HIS A 195 -14.16 10.84 14.80
N THR A 196 -14.06 9.62 14.29
CA THR A 196 -13.03 8.69 14.80
C THR A 196 -11.75 8.83 13.98
N THR A 197 -10.69 9.25 14.65
CA THR A 197 -9.30 9.19 14.17
C THR A 197 -9.05 7.78 13.65
N ARG A 198 -8.78 7.65 12.35
CA ARG A 198 -8.53 6.36 11.71
C ARG A 198 -7.21 5.82 12.26
N HIS A 199 -7.28 4.85 13.17
CA HIS A 199 -6.10 4.19 13.72
C HIS A 199 -5.63 3.11 12.74
N VAL A 200 -4.32 3.08 12.53
CA VAL A 200 -3.66 1.96 11.86
C VAL A 200 -3.50 0.88 12.92
N GLU A 201 -4.10 -0.29 12.69
CA GLU A 201 -3.91 -1.46 13.53
C GLU A 201 -2.81 -2.34 12.93
N LEU A 202 -1.88 -2.78 13.78
CA LEU A 202 -0.80 -3.67 13.36
C LEU A 202 -1.01 -5.06 13.94
N TYR A 203 -0.88 -6.04 13.08
CA TYR A 203 -0.92 -7.45 13.43
C TYR A 203 0.47 -8.08 13.25
N ASP A 204 0.91 -8.80 14.26
CA ASP A 204 2.07 -9.69 14.14
C ASP A 204 1.58 -11.02 13.56
N VAL A 205 2.11 -11.41 12.41
CA VAL A 205 1.81 -12.66 11.73
C VAL A 205 3.12 -13.35 11.44
N ASP A 206 3.46 -14.36 12.21
CA ASP A 206 4.80 -14.98 12.21
C ASP A 206 5.88 -13.89 12.35
N ASP A 207 6.78 -13.77 11.37
CA ASP A 207 7.85 -12.76 11.35
C ASP A 207 7.42 -11.46 10.62
N ALA A 208 6.19 -11.37 10.08
CA ALA A 208 5.70 -10.20 9.37
C ALA A 208 4.93 -9.27 10.30
N LEU A 209 5.04 -7.96 10.04
CA LEU A 209 4.23 -6.93 10.65
C LEU A 209 3.24 -6.40 9.62
N ILE A 210 1.95 -6.60 9.84
CA ILE A 210 0.91 -6.24 8.86
C ILE A 210 0.09 -5.06 9.37
N ALA A 211 0.07 -3.97 8.61
CA ALA A 211 -0.81 -2.85 8.84
C ALA A 211 -2.17 -3.11 8.17
N ASP A 212 -3.21 -3.34 8.97
CA ASP A 212 -4.60 -3.24 8.50
C ASP A 212 -5.05 -1.80 8.66
N THR A 213 -5.37 -1.20 7.55
CA THR A 213 -5.62 0.23 7.51
C THR A 213 -7.00 0.49 6.95
N PRO A 214 -7.94 1.00 7.76
CA PRO A 214 -9.28 1.33 7.29
C PRO A 214 -9.33 2.30 6.10
N GLY A 215 -8.24 3.03 5.83
CA GLY A 215 -8.10 3.96 4.71
C GLY A 215 -7.71 3.29 3.39
N PHE A 216 -7.01 2.15 3.42
CA PHE A 216 -6.77 1.28 2.26
C PHE A 216 -7.89 0.26 2.04
N SER A 217 -8.79 0.07 3.01
CA SER A 217 -9.84 -0.94 2.96
C SER A 217 -11.00 -0.62 1.99
N SER A 218 -11.08 0.62 1.53
CA SER A 218 -11.87 1.00 0.37
C SER A 218 -10.91 1.67 -0.59
N PHE A 219 -10.90 1.34 -1.87
CA PHE A 219 -10.20 2.06 -2.93
C PHE A 219 -10.68 3.53 -3.03
N ASP A 220 -10.94 4.17 -1.88
CA ASP A 220 -11.37 5.56 -1.74
C ASP A 220 -10.15 6.47 -1.99
N THR A 221 -9.71 6.35 -3.23
CA THR A 221 -8.48 6.91 -3.77
C THR A 221 -8.63 8.39 -4.14
N ASP A 222 -9.83 8.99 -4.02
CA ASP A 222 -10.01 10.41 -4.30
C ASP A 222 -9.32 11.31 -3.26
N GLN A 223 -8.87 10.73 -2.16
CA GLN A 223 -8.10 11.36 -1.08
C GLN A 223 -6.67 10.82 -0.95
N MET A 224 -6.25 9.92 -1.85
CA MET A 224 -4.89 9.39 -1.91
C MET A 224 -3.96 10.35 -2.66
N GLU A 225 -2.66 10.09 -2.53
CA GLU A 225 -1.60 10.89 -3.15
C GLU A 225 -1.83 11.12 -4.64
N VAL A 226 -1.52 12.33 -5.04
CA VAL A 226 -1.59 12.80 -6.40
C VAL A 226 -0.27 12.50 -7.07
N ILE A 227 -0.29 11.67 -8.10
CA ILE A 227 0.89 11.42 -8.93
C ILE A 227 0.93 12.49 -10.02
N LEU A 228 2.05 13.22 -10.11
CA LEU A 228 2.27 14.18 -11.19
C LEU A 228 2.34 13.44 -12.54
N LYS A 229 1.82 14.08 -13.58
CA LYS A 229 1.75 13.46 -14.93
C LYS A 229 3.14 13.03 -15.47
N GLU A 230 4.19 13.77 -15.09
CA GLU A 230 5.59 13.48 -15.45
C GLU A 230 6.09 12.18 -14.81
N ASN A 231 5.62 11.87 -13.60
CA ASN A 231 6.04 10.70 -12.82
C ASN A 231 5.22 9.44 -13.18
N LEU A 232 4.00 9.63 -13.69
CA LEU A 232 3.07 8.51 -13.87
C LEU A 232 3.63 7.38 -14.75
N GLN A 233 4.44 7.70 -15.76
CA GLN A 233 5.09 6.70 -16.63
C GLN A 233 6.01 5.75 -15.87
N TYR A 234 6.64 6.20 -14.79
CA TYR A 234 7.54 5.40 -13.94
C TYR A 234 6.78 4.50 -12.96
N ALA A 235 5.52 4.82 -12.68
CA ALA A 235 4.64 4.04 -11.82
C ALA A 235 4.04 2.79 -12.50
N PHE A 236 4.31 2.59 -13.80
CA PHE A 236 3.90 1.43 -14.58
C PHE A 236 5.13 0.59 -14.94
N PRO A 237 5.45 -0.47 -14.18
CA PRO A 237 6.69 -1.24 -14.34
C PRO A 237 6.86 -1.81 -15.75
N GLU A 238 5.75 -2.19 -16.42
CA GLU A 238 5.74 -2.69 -17.78
C GLU A 238 6.19 -1.66 -18.82
N PHE A 239 6.17 -0.37 -18.50
CA PHE A 239 6.69 0.69 -19.38
C PHE A 239 8.21 0.81 -19.30
N GLY A 240 8.81 0.40 -18.17
CA GLY A 240 10.22 0.68 -17.84
C GLY A 240 11.21 0.35 -18.95
N ARG A 241 11.02 -0.79 -19.63
CA ARG A 241 11.92 -1.20 -20.74
C ARG A 241 11.76 -0.39 -22.03
N TYR A 242 10.71 0.43 -22.15
CA TYR A 242 10.43 1.26 -23.34
C TYR A 242 10.71 2.75 -23.10
N LEU A 243 10.86 3.15 -21.86
CA LEU A 243 11.15 4.54 -21.50
C LEU A 243 12.49 4.97 -22.10
N GLY A 244 12.53 6.17 -22.66
CA GLY A 244 13.70 6.71 -23.35
C GLY A 244 13.91 6.20 -24.79
N GLN A 245 13.06 5.29 -25.31
CA GLN A 245 13.12 4.77 -26.66
C GLN A 245 12.14 5.45 -27.63
N CYS A 246 11.35 6.39 -27.14
CA CYS A 246 10.41 7.16 -27.96
C CYS A 246 11.15 8.19 -28.84
N GLN A 247 10.54 8.57 -29.96
CA GLN A 247 11.07 9.62 -30.83
C GLN A 247 11.20 10.98 -30.11
N PHE A 248 10.32 11.28 -29.16
CA PHE A 248 10.31 12.52 -28.40
C PHE A 248 10.71 12.27 -26.95
N ARG A 249 11.55 13.15 -26.36
CA ARG A 249 12.05 13.00 -24.99
C ARG A 249 10.97 13.17 -23.94
N ASP A 250 9.99 14.03 -24.21
CA ASP A 250 8.85 14.38 -23.35
C ASP A 250 7.57 13.63 -23.77
N CYS A 251 7.73 12.44 -24.35
CA CYS A 251 6.63 11.61 -24.80
C CYS A 251 5.69 11.26 -23.64
N SER A 252 4.43 11.59 -23.78
CA SER A 252 3.39 11.25 -22.80
C SER A 252 2.79 9.86 -23.02
N HIS A 253 3.29 9.12 -24.02
CA HIS A 253 2.87 7.76 -24.38
C HIS A 253 1.37 7.63 -24.71
N ARG A 254 0.75 8.69 -25.24
CA ARG A 254 -0.68 8.72 -25.60
C ARG A 254 -0.96 8.69 -27.08
N LYS A 255 -0.43 9.66 -27.83
CA LYS A 255 -0.74 9.85 -29.26
C LYS A 255 0.49 10.20 -30.10
N GLU A 256 1.65 10.30 -29.48
CA GLU A 256 2.87 10.75 -30.16
C GLU A 256 3.33 9.70 -31.19
N PRO A 257 3.65 10.12 -32.43
CA PRO A 257 4.22 9.23 -33.42
C PRO A 257 5.59 8.72 -32.94
N GLY A 258 5.90 7.46 -33.27
CA GLY A 258 7.16 6.84 -32.85
C GLY A 258 7.27 6.61 -31.33
N CYS A 259 6.15 6.45 -30.64
CA CYS A 259 6.12 6.10 -29.23
C CYS A 259 6.39 4.60 -29.03
N ALA A 260 7.44 4.26 -28.29
CA ALA A 260 7.81 2.87 -28.01
C ALA A 260 6.75 2.13 -27.19
N VAL A 261 6.09 2.81 -26.24
CA VAL A 261 5.02 2.23 -25.41
C VAL A 261 3.79 1.88 -26.25
N THR A 262 3.35 2.76 -27.14
CA THR A 262 2.20 2.45 -28.02
C THR A 262 2.53 1.39 -29.08
N THR A 263 3.79 1.30 -29.51
CA THR A 263 4.27 0.21 -30.37
C THR A 263 4.23 -1.13 -29.63
N ALA A 264 4.70 -1.17 -28.39
CA ALA A 264 4.64 -2.35 -27.54
C ALA A 264 3.20 -2.77 -27.20
N LEU A 265 2.29 -1.80 -27.02
CA LEU A 265 0.86 -2.08 -26.86
C LEU A 265 0.29 -2.76 -28.11
N ALA A 266 0.61 -2.23 -29.31
CA ALA A 266 0.16 -2.82 -30.57
C ALA A 266 0.72 -4.23 -30.80
N ALA A 267 1.91 -4.52 -30.28
CA ALA A 267 2.53 -5.85 -30.31
C ALA A 267 1.98 -6.80 -29.22
N GLY A 268 1.10 -6.33 -28.34
CA GLY A 268 0.55 -7.13 -27.23
C GLY A 268 1.53 -7.35 -26.06
N GLU A 269 2.66 -6.66 -26.04
CA GLU A 269 3.67 -6.74 -24.98
C GLU A 269 3.26 -5.94 -23.73
N ILE A 270 2.42 -4.93 -23.91
CA ILE A 270 1.73 -4.19 -22.85
C ILE A 270 0.25 -4.52 -22.91
N GLY A 271 -0.32 -4.88 -21.76
CA GLY A 271 -1.75 -5.20 -21.64
C GLY A 271 -2.64 -3.99 -21.89
N LYS A 272 -3.66 -4.14 -22.75
CA LYS A 272 -4.58 -3.03 -23.08
C LYS A 272 -5.28 -2.47 -21.86
N THR A 273 -5.74 -3.31 -20.92
CA THR A 273 -6.42 -2.89 -19.69
C THR A 273 -5.53 -1.95 -18.86
N ARG A 274 -4.25 -2.29 -18.71
CA ARG A 274 -3.26 -1.48 -18.00
C ARG A 274 -3.00 -0.16 -18.70
N TYR A 275 -2.85 -0.18 -20.02
CA TYR A 275 -2.66 1.03 -20.80
C TYR A 275 -3.90 1.96 -20.73
N ASP A 276 -5.11 1.41 -20.80
CA ASP A 276 -6.35 2.19 -20.65
C ASP A 276 -6.42 2.85 -19.26
N SER A 277 -5.94 2.17 -18.22
CA SER A 277 -5.82 2.73 -16.86
C SER A 277 -4.78 3.84 -16.78
N TYR A 278 -3.63 3.68 -17.45
CA TYR A 278 -2.63 4.74 -17.57
C TYR A 278 -3.23 6.01 -18.18
N LEU A 279 -3.98 5.89 -19.29
CA LEU A 279 -4.62 7.03 -19.94
C LEU A 279 -5.58 7.76 -19.00
N LYS A 280 -6.43 7.02 -18.28
CA LYS A 280 -7.39 7.59 -17.31
C LYS A 280 -6.68 8.32 -16.15
N LEU A 281 -5.59 7.75 -15.64
CA LEU A 281 -4.79 8.36 -14.57
C LEU A 281 -4.06 9.61 -15.09
N TYR A 282 -3.53 9.56 -16.31
CA TYR A 282 -2.87 10.70 -16.93
C TYR A 282 -3.85 11.89 -17.14
N GLU A 283 -5.07 11.61 -17.60
CA GLU A 283 -6.11 12.64 -17.76
C GLU A 283 -6.46 13.32 -16.42
N LYS A 284 -6.54 12.53 -15.33
CA LYS A 284 -6.72 13.08 -13.97
C LYS A 284 -5.51 13.93 -13.56
N ALA A 285 -4.30 13.44 -13.80
CA ALA A 285 -3.06 14.14 -13.44
C ALA A 285 -2.89 15.48 -14.18
N MET A 286 -3.40 15.59 -15.42
CA MET A 286 -3.40 16.86 -16.16
C MET A 286 -4.29 17.96 -15.52
N GLN A 287 -5.26 17.59 -14.72
CA GLN A 287 -6.16 18.54 -14.04
C GLN A 287 -5.55 19.12 -12.77
N ILE A 288 -4.40 18.59 -12.33
CA ILE A 288 -3.73 18.98 -11.11
C ILE A 288 -2.76 20.09 -11.42
N ASN A 289 -2.87 21.18 -10.68
CA ASN A 289 -1.94 22.29 -10.75
C ASN A 289 -0.89 22.12 -9.64
N GLU A 290 0.39 22.19 -9.98
CA GLU A 290 1.51 22.02 -9.03
C GLU A 290 1.45 22.98 -7.83
N TRP A 291 0.84 24.16 -8.00
CA TRP A 291 0.69 25.12 -6.90
C TRP A 291 -0.38 24.73 -5.87
N GLU A 292 -1.27 23.78 -6.18
CA GLU A 292 -2.29 23.25 -5.27
C GLU A 292 -1.74 22.20 -4.31
N LEU A 293 -0.51 21.74 -4.55
CA LEU A 293 0.17 20.68 -3.78
C LEU A 293 1.04 21.24 -2.64
N LYS A 294 1.01 22.56 -2.39
CA LYS A 294 1.81 23.24 -1.35
C LYS A 294 1.07 23.38 -0.03
#